data_378212f4c283714cec9a9fe5ed08dd45
#
_entry.id   378212f4c283714cec9a9fe5ed08dd45
#
_cell.length_a   1.000
_cell.length_b   1.000
_cell.length_c   1.000
_cell.angle_alpha   90.00
_cell.angle_beta   90.00
_cell.angle_gamma   90.00
#
_symmetry.space_group_name_H-M   'P 1'
#
loop_
_entity.id
_entity.type
_entity.pdbx_description
1 polymer ?
#
loop_
_entity_poly.entity_id
_entity_poly.type
_entity_poly.pdbx_seq_one_letter_code
_entity_poly.pdbx_strand_id
1 'polypeptide(L)'
;MRVFFKLSFKEYGKNSSIIFPLNIQGMKNISIGDNVYIAYKSYLASVPLTGAENPILEIGDGTTIGNFNHIFATEKVVIGKKVLTADKVYISDNLHSYEDVTIPIIDQKIKQINHVEIGDGTWIGENV
;
A
#
# COMPACT_ATOMS: atom_id res chain seq x y z
N MET A 1 16.77 5.50 12.22
CA MET A 1 15.37 5.26 11.92
C MET A 1 15.16 4.14 10.91
N ARG A 2 15.88 4.12 9.82
CA ARG A 2 15.73 3.09 8.76
C ARG A 2 15.98 1.65 9.22
N VAL A 3 16.93 1.43 10.12
CA VAL A 3 17.35 0.09 10.56
C VAL A 3 16.27 -0.60 11.36
N PHE A 4 15.57 0.13 12.22
CA PHE A 4 14.52 -0.43 13.07
C PHE A 4 13.30 -0.89 12.26
N PHE A 5 12.92 -0.13 11.25
CA PHE A 5 11.77 -0.47 10.41
C PHE A 5 12.02 -1.66 9.51
N LYS A 6 13.24 -1.85 9.00
CA LYS A 6 13.57 -2.98 8.12
C LYS A 6 13.22 -4.32 8.73
N LEU A 7 13.51 -4.52 10.01
CA LEU A 7 13.27 -5.77 10.70
C LEU A 7 11.79 -6.03 11.00
N SER A 8 10.98 -5.01 10.92
CA SER A 8 9.53 -5.12 11.17
C SER A 8 8.73 -5.50 9.93
N PHE A 9 9.29 -5.31 8.74
CA PHE A 9 8.66 -5.71 7.48
C PHE A 9 8.74 -7.22 7.29
N LYS A 10 7.78 -7.77 6.55
CA LYS A 10 7.84 -9.17 6.13
C LYS A 10 9.10 -9.41 5.30
N GLU A 11 9.36 -8.54 4.35
CA GLU A 11 10.59 -8.51 3.56
C GLU A 11 10.98 -7.06 3.32
N TYR A 12 12.27 -6.78 3.31
CA TYR A 12 12.80 -5.47 2.98
C TYR A 12 14.11 -5.64 2.21
N GLY A 13 14.06 -5.31 0.92
CA GLY A 13 15.14 -5.55 -0.01
C GLY A 13 16.33 -4.60 0.14
N LYS A 14 17.37 -4.90 -0.61
CA LYS A 14 18.61 -4.12 -0.65
C LYS A 14 18.41 -2.80 -1.36
N ASN A 15 19.09 -1.76 -0.87
CA ASN A 15 19.09 -0.43 -1.48
C ASN A 15 17.70 0.21 -1.57
N SER A 16 16.76 -0.23 -0.75
CA SER A 16 15.43 0.34 -0.68
C SER A 16 15.35 1.39 0.40
N SER A 17 14.51 2.40 0.20
CA SER A 17 14.33 3.49 1.17
C SER A 17 12.90 3.99 1.18
N ILE A 18 12.47 4.37 2.38
CA ILE A 18 11.17 5.00 2.64
C ILE A 18 11.47 6.34 3.31
N ILE A 19 11.03 7.42 2.69
CA ILE A 19 11.40 8.78 3.10
C ILE A 19 10.29 9.41 3.93
N PHE A 20 10.53 9.57 5.23
CA PHE A 20 9.60 10.22 6.17
C PHE A 20 8.14 9.83 5.91
N PRO A 21 7.77 8.55 6.09
CA PRO A 21 6.40 8.11 5.82
C PRO A 21 5.40 8.83 6.72
N LEU A 22 4.21 9.08 6.19
CA LEU A 22 3.12 9.61 6.98
C LEU A 22 2.67 8.58 8.01
N ASN A 23 2.50 7.35 7.59
CA ASN A 23 2.16 6.23 8.46
C ASN A 23 2.47 4.91 7.76
N ILE A 24 2.78 3.88 8.55
CA ILE A 24 2.92 2.51 8.05
C ILE A 24 2.22 1.61 9.05
N GLN A 25 1.20 0.87 8.58
CA GLN A 25 0.43 -0.06 9.40
C GLN A 25 0.55 -1.47 8.87
N GLY A 26 0.75 -2.44 9.76
CA GLY A 26 0.84 -3.84 9.37
C GLY A 26 2.13 -4.19 8.64
N MET A 27 3.26 -3.67 9.08
CA MET A 27 4.58 -3.91 8.46
C MET A 27 4.86 -5.39 8.23
N LYS A 28 4.47 -6.26 9.15
CA LYS A 28 4.66 -7.71 9.05
C LYS A 28 3.98 -8.34 7.84
N ASN A 29 3.07 -7.63 7.22
CA ASN A 29 2.33 -8.05 6.04
C ASN A 29 2.76 -7.30 4.77
N ILE A 30 3.82 -6.49 4.87
CA ILE A 30 4.33 -5.67 3.77
C ILE A 30 5.69 -6.20 3.32
N SER A 31 5.80 -6.48 2.03
CA SER A 31 7.06 -6.88 1.39
C SER A 31 7.54 -5.78 0.46
N ILE A 32 8.75 -5.32 0.69
CA ILE A 32 9.43 -4.31 -0.13
C ILE A 32 10.59 -5.03 -0.85
N GLY A 33 10.64 -4.94 -2.17
CA GLY A 33 11.71 -5.53 -2.97
C GLY A 33 13.02 -4.76 -2.90
N ASP A 34 13.93 -5.10 -3.80
CA ASP A 34 15.24 -4.44 -3.94
C ASP A 34 15.10 -3.15 -4.74
N ASN A 35 15.91 -2.15 -4.41
CA ASN A 35 15.97 -0.87 -5.15
C ASN A 35 14.61 -0.17 -5.25
N VAL A 36 13.80 -0.28 -4.22
CA VAL A 36 12.50 0.41 -4.13
C VAL A 36 12.71 1.77 -3.46
N TYR A 37 12.10 2.79 -4.03
CA TYR A 37 12.09 4.12 -3.46
C TYR A 37 10.65 4.54 -3.17
N ILE A 38 10.36 4.82 -1.91
CA ILE A 38 9.06 5.32 -1.49
C ILE A 38 9.26 6.75 -0.98
N ALA A 39 8.70 7.70 -1.70
CA ALA A 39 8.94 9.11 -1.49
C ALA A 39 8.19 9.67 -0.28
N TYR A 40 8.31 10.96 -0.09
CA TYR A 40 7.93 11.70 1.10
C TYR A 40 6.44 11.59 1.45
N LYS A 41 6.17 11.36 2.73
CA LYS A 41 4.79 11.38 3.30
C LYS A 41 3.83 10.39 2.66
N SER A 42 4.31 9.25 2.20
CA SER A 42 3.42 8.18 1.75
C SER A 42 2.86 7.39 2.93
N TYR A 43 1.68 6.84 2.74
CA TYR A 43 0.96 6.03 3.71
C TYR A 43 0.85 4.61 3.17
N LEU A 44 1.36 3.63 3.91
CA LEU A 44 1.29 2.23 3.54
C LEU A 44 0.53 1.46 4.62
N ALA A 45 -0.41 0.64 4.22
CA ALA A 45 -1.15 -0.20 5.18
C ALA A 45 -1.43 -1.59 4.61
N SER A 46 -1.30 -2.60 5.44
CA SER A 46 -1.71 -3.97 5.15
C SER A 46 -2.33 -4.55 6.42
N VAL A 47 -3.65 -4.36 6.57
CA VAL A 47 -4.36 -4.62 7.83
C VAL A 47 -5.63 -5.45 7.60
N PRO A 48 -5.96 -6.38 8.54
CA PRO A 48 -7.03 -7.36 8.34
C PRO A 48 -8.43 -6.79 8.65
N LEU A 49 -8.87 -5.80 7.89
CA LEU A 49 -10.15 -5.12 8.15
C LEU A 49 -11.35 -5.75 7.44
N THR A 50 -11.13 -6.70 6.53
CA THR A 50 -12.20 -7.29 5.72
C THR A 50 -12.27 -8.82 5.81
N GLY A 51 -11.68 -9.40 6.85
CA GLY A 51 -11.76 -10.83 7.15
C GLY A 51 -10.53 -11.67 6.78
N ALA A 52 -9.62 -11.17 5.96
CA ALA A 52 -8.37 -11.86 5.68
C ALA A 52 -7.45 -11.78 6.90
N GLU A 53 -6.93 -12.93 7.34
CA GLU A 53 -6.05 -12.95 8.53
C GLU A 53 -4.67 -12.35 8.26
N ASN A 54 -4.15 -12.56 7.06
CA ASN A 54 -2.81 -12.11 6.67
C ASN A 54 -2.91 -11.36 5.34
N PRO A 55 -3.36 -10.10 5.37
CA PRO A 55 -3.40 -9.28 4.16
C PRO A 55 -2.00 -9.08 3.59
N ILE A 56 -1.92 -8.86 2.29
CA ILE A 56 -0.65 -8.76 1.56
C ILE A 56 -0.57 -7.40 0.89
N LEU A 57 0.55 -6.71 1.11
CA LEU A 57 0.99 -5.59 0.30
C LEU A 57 2.41 -5.89 -0.18
N GLU A 58 2.59 -6.00 -1.48
CA GLU A 58 3.90 -6.23 -2.09
C GLU A 58 4.27 -5.10 -3.03
N ILE A 59 5.49 -4.63 -2.95
CA ILE A 59 6.06 -3.62 -3.85
C ILE A 59 7.32 -4.21 -4.47
N GLY A 60 7.29 -4.43 -5.79
CA GLY A 60 8.33 -5.14 -6.52
C GLY A 60 9.60 -4.33 -6.75
N ASP A 61 10.65 -5.05 -7.13
CA ASP A 61 11.98 -4.51 -7.33
C ASP A 61 12.01 -3.31 -8.28
N GLY A 62 12.78 -2.30 -7.93
CA GLY A 62 13.02 -1.13 -8.76
C GLY A 62 11.84 -0.18 -8.90
N THR A 63 10.78 -0.38 -8.13
CA THR A 63 9.59 0.48 -8.16
C THR A 63 9.84 1.78 -7.40
N THR A 64 9.33 2.88 -7.95
CA THR A 64 9.33 4.19 -7.31
C THR A 64 7.90 4.61 -7.02
N ILE A 65 7.62 4.86 -5.75
CA ILE A 65 6.35 5.39 -5.27
C ILE A 65 6.54 6.89 -4.99
N GLY A 66 5.70 7.71 -5.60
CA GLY A 66 5.76 9.17 -5.48
C GLY A 66 5.39 9.69 -4.09
N ASN A 67 5.41 11.00 -3.94
CA ASN A 67 5.07 11.65 -2.67
C ASN A 67 3.57 11.55 -2.38
N PHE A 68 3.23 11.48 -1.10
CA PHE A 68 1.83 11.49 -0.64
C PHE A 68 0.97 10.38 -1.28
N ASN A 69 1.57 9.27 -1.65
CA ASN A 69 0.80 8.12 -2.10
C ASN A 69 0.13 7.45 -0.90
N HIS A 70 -1.06 6.91 -1.12
CA HIS A 70 -1.81 6.17 -0.12
C HIS A 70 -2.12 4.78 -0.66
N ILE A 71 -1.47 3.77 -0.11
CA ILE A 71 -1.61 2.38 -0.56
C ILE A 71 -2.13 1.56 0.61
N PHE A 72 -3.33 1.01 0.45
CA PHE A 72 -4.06 0.39 1.54
C PHE A 72 -4.60 -0.98 1.13
N ALA A 73 -4.01 -2.04 1.68
CA ALA A 73 -4.45 -3.41 1.47
C ALA A 73 -5.21 -3.93 2.68
N THR A 74 -6.37 -4.54 2.46
CA THR A 74 -7.08 -5.30 3.47
C THR A 74 -7.06 -6.80 3.19
N GLU A 75 -6.72 -7.17 1.97
CA GLU A 75 -6.55 -8.57 1.57
C GLU A 75 -5.35 -8.73 0.65
N LYS A 76 -5.31 -8.06 -0.50
CA LYS A 76 -4.16 -8.18 -1.40
C LYS A 76 -4.02 -7.01 -2.36
N VAL A 77 -2.90 -6.32 -2.27
CA VAL A 77 -2.43 -5.33 -3.23
C VAL A 77 -1.00 -5.69 -3.63
N VAL A 78 -0.78 -5.91 -4.92
CA VAL A 78 0.54 -6.23 -5.47
C VAL A 78 0.92 -5.17 -6.49
N ILE A 79 2.03 -4.50 -6.24
CA ILE A 79 2.64 -3.56 -7.18
C ILE A 79 3.88 -4.25 -7.76
N GLY A 80 3.93 -4.37 -9.06
CA GLY A 80 4.97 -5.09 -9.77
C GLY A 80 6.34 -4.42 -9.71
N LYS A 81 7.23 -4.88 -10.60
CA LYS A 81 8.59 -4.38 -10.72
C LYS A 81 8.64 -3.17 -11.65
N LYS A 82 9.56 -2.25 -11.36
CA LYS A 82 9.79 -1.07 -12.22
C LYS A 82 8.52 -0.25 -12.48
N VAL A 83 7.63 -0.21 -11.51
CA VAL A 83 6.44 0.64 -11.55
C VAL A 83 6.84 2.05 -11.11
N LEU A 84 6.24 3.05 -11.73
CA LEU A 84 6.40 4.44 -11.34
C LEU A 84 5.04 5.03 -11.02
N THR A 85 4.84 5.46 -9.78
CA THR A 85 3.68 6.27 -9.44
C THR A 85 4.10 7.73 -9.28
N ALA A 86 3.29 8.64 -9.78
CA ALA A 86 3.46 10.07 -9.51
C ALA A 86 2.94 10.40 -8.10
N ASP A 87 2.76 11.68 -7.80
CA ASP A 87 2.32 12.10 -6.47
C ASP A 87 0.82 11.92 -6.27
N LYS A 88 0.42 11.75 -5.01
CA LYS A 88 -0.99 11.70 -4.61
C LYS A 88 -1.80 10.62 -5.33
N VAL A 89 -1.22 9.43 -5.44
CA VAL A 89 -1.90 8.25 -5.99
C VAL A 89 -2.54 7.45 -4.86
N TYR A 90 -3.77 7.00 -5.07
CA TYR A 90 -4.48 6.17 -4.12
C TYR A 90 -4.71 4.77 -4.71
N ILE A 91 -4.19 3.74 -4.05
CA ILE A 91 -4.34 2.34 -4.44
C ILE A 91 -4.95 1.57 -3.27
N SER A 92 -6.10 0.94 -3.48
CA SER A 92 -6.80 0.23 -2.41
C SER A 92 -7.64 -0.91 -2.96
N ASP A 93 -7.73 -2.00 -2.20
CA ASP A 93 -8.59 -3.15 -2.47
C ASP A 93 -9.90 -3.10 -1.68
N ASN A 94 -10.21 -1.98 -1.06
CA ASN A 94 -11.34 -1.86 -0.15
C ASN A 94 -12.01 -0.49 -0.26
N LEU A 95 -13.23 -0.42 0.27
CA LEU A 95 -13.96 0.83 0.41
C LEU A 95 -14.93 0.73 1.60
N HIS A 96 -15.47 1.86 2.01
CA HIS A 96 -16.56 1.87 2.99
C HIS A 96 -17.86 1.40 2.33
N SER A 97 -18.61 0.55 3.03
CA SER A 97 -19.95 0.20 2.60
C SER A 97 -20.85 1.42 2.62
N TYR A 98 -21.75 1.52 1.66
CA TYR A 98 -22.62 2.68 1.47
C TYR A 98 -24.05 2.30 1.06
N GLU A 99 -24.34 1.01 1.02
CA GLU A 99 -25.61 0.51 0.49
C GLU A 99 -26.81 0.86 1.38
N ASP A 100 -26.58 0.95 2.69
CA ASP A 100 -27.66 1.30 3.63
C ASP A 100 -27.71 2.82 3.77
N VAL A 101 -28.72 3.42 3.14
CA VAL A 101 -28.91 4.88 3.14
C VAL A 101 -29.40 5.41 4.48
N THR A 102 -29.77 4.55 5.41
CA THR A 102 -30.26 4.94 6.74
C THR A 102 -29.16 5.00 7.80
N ILE A 103 -27.97 4.49 7.48
CA ILE A 103 -26.83 4.41 8.39
C ILE A 103 -25.69 5.29 7.84
N PRO A 104 -25.10 6.17 8.69
CA PRO A 104 -23.90 6.92 8.26
C PRO A 104 -22.79 6.00 7.77
N ILE A 105 -22.05 6.44 6.77
CA ILE A 105 -20.96 5.64 6.17
C ILE A 105 -19.95 5.19 7.23
N ILE A 106 -19.64 6.07 8.19
CA ILE A 106 -18.66 5.76 9.23
C ILE A 106 -19.09 4.59 10.12
N ASP A 107 -20.39 4.33 10.22
CA ASP A 107 -20.94 3.24 11.02
C ASP A 107 -21.13 1.95 10.21
N GLN A 108 -20.88 2.00 8.91
CA GLN A 108 -20.94 0.83 8.04
C GLN A 108 -19.55 0.19 7.93
N LYS A 109 -19.53 -1.10 7.65
CA LYS A 109 -18.29 -1.89 7.57
C LYS A 109 -17.46 -1.49 6.36
N ILE A 110 -16.14 -1.62 6.49
CA ILE A 110 -15.25 -1.62 5.34
C ILE A 110 -15.44 -2.96 4.62
N LYS A 111 -15.54 -2.91 3.30
CA LYS A 111 -15.64 -4.12 2.49
C LYS A 111 -14.50 -4.21 1.48
N GLN A 112 -14.07 -5.43 1.25
CA GLN A 112 -13.08 -5.74 0.23
C GLN A 112 -13.80 -5.76 -1.13
N ILE A 113 -13.19 -5.11 -2.13
CA ILE A 113 -13.77 -5.04 -3.46
C ILE A 113 -13.25 -6.18 -4.32
N ASN A 114 -11.91 -6.28 -4.41
CA ASN A 114 -11.20 -7.31 -5.16
C ASN A 114 -9.71 -7.11 -4.94
N HIS A 115 -8.90 -8.11 -5.29
CA HIS A 115 -7.45 -7.96 -5.30
C HIS A 115 -7.03 -6.93 -6.34
N VAL A 116 -5.95 -6.20 -6.04
CA VAL A 116 -5.38 -5.20 -6.95
C VAL A 116 -4.00 -5.65 -7.38
N GLU A 117 -3.76 -5.69 -8.67
CA GLU A 117 -2.44 -5.95 -9.24
C GLU A 117 -2.08 -4.84 -10.22
N ILE A 118 -0.91 -4.24 -9.99
CA ILE A 118 -0.32 -3.27 -10.90
C ILE A 118 0.84 -3.99 -11.61
N GLY A 119 0.74 -4.13 -12.92
CA GLY A 119 1.73 -4.87 -13.72
C GLY A 119 3.10 -4.19 -13.75
N ASP A 120 4.12 -4.99 -14.06
CA ASP A 120 5.49 -4.50 -14.18
C ASP A 120 5.61 -3.37 -15.21
N GLY A 121 6.41 -2.37 -14.90
CA GLY A 121 6.66 -1.25 -15.82
C GLY A 121 5.53 -0.26 -15.97
N THR A 122 4.47 -0.36 -15.18
CA THR A 122 3.33 0.56 -15.24
C THR A 122 3.71 1.96 -14.75
N TRP A 123 3.17 2.96 -15.41
CA TRP A 123 3.20 4.35 -14.94
C TRP A 123 1.79 4.79 -14.54
N ILE A 124 1.66 5.29 -13.31
CA ILE A 124 0.42 5.85 -12.80
C ILE A 124 0.64 7.35 -12.60
N GLY A 125 -0.18 8.15 -13.28
CA GLY A 125 -0.08 9.60 -13.24
C GLY A 125 -0.54 10.20 -11.92
N GLU A 126 -0.39 11.52 -11.79
CA GLU A 126 -0.70 12.25 -10.57
C GLU A 126 -2.21 12.28 -10.28
N ASN A 127 -2.56 12.17 -9.02
CA ASN A 127 -3.95 12.21 -8.52
C ASN A 127 -4.86 11.06 -9.02
N VAL A 128 -4.29 9.93 -9.42
CA VAL A 128 -5.08 8.75 -9.78
C VAL A 128 -5.50 7.99 -8.54
#